data_a8454f4e5960c87e993a2f3142100d96
#
_entry.id   a8454f4e5960c87e993a2f3142100d96
#
_cell.length_a   1.000
_cell.length_b   1.000
_cell.length_c   1.000
_cell.angle_alpha   90.00
_cell.angle_beta   90.00
_cell.angle_gamma   90.00
#
_symmetry.space_group_name_H-M   'P 1'
#
loop_
_entity.id
_entity.type
_entity.pdbx_description
1 polymer ?
#
loop_
_entity_poly.entity_id
_entity_poly.type
_entity_poly.pdbx_seq_one_letter_code
_entity_poly.pdbx_strand_id
1 'polypeptide(L)'
;MIKNNSILITGGAGFIGSSLANKLLPDNKIVVIDDLSMGSFSNLDDSKSLTKIEGSVTDKSLLERVFEENDFDYIFHLAAVASVADSVARPYETHQVNFDSTMMILEILRENKKLLKRLVFSSSAAVYGDEPTLPKQEESIIRPLTPYAVDKFASEKMAMVYNDLYKVPASATRFFNVYGPKQNPNSPYSGFISILVDRLKNQKPLKIFGDGEQARDFVYIDDVLQALLLIATSDQSLGQVYNVGTGIKTTLNDLIHLAQRNLNKKLDIEYVAPREGDIKLSISSIQKLKKIGYSPKYNLESGMKEYLDYEFHK
;
A
#
# COMPACT_ATOMS: atom_id res chain seq x y z
N MET A 1 16.88 11.49 -4.28
CA MET A 1 15.77 12.01 -3.43
C MET A 1 14.97 13.01 -4.26
N ILE A 2 13.63 12.96 -4.16
CA ILE A 2 12.74 13.92 -4.82
C ILE A 2 12.80 15.25 -4.05
N LYS A 3 13.14 16.34 -4.73
CA LYS A 3 13.25 17.70 -4.15
C LYS A 3 12.78 18.75 -5.13
N ASN A 4 12.16 19.81 -4.61
CA ASN A 4 11.65 20.95 -5.38
C ASN A 4 10.64 20.53 -6.47
N ASN A 5 9.79 19.57 -6.15
CA ASN A 5 8.75 19.06 -7.04
C ASN A 5 7.35 19.30 -6.48
N SER A 6 6.37 19.28 -7.37
CA SER A 6 4.93 19.24 -7.05
C SER A 6 4.45 17.80 -7.13
N ILE A 7 3.80 17.31 -6.08
CA ILE A 7 3.47 15.90 -5.92
C ILE A 7 2.00 15.75 -5.51
N LEU A 8 1.27 14.91 -6.25
CA LEU A 8 -0.08 14.49 -5.86
C LEU A 8 -0.01 13.12 -5.18
N ILE A 9 -0.67 13.00 -4.03
CA ILE A 9 -0.85 11.73 -3.33
C ILE A 9 -2.35 11.52 -3.09
N THR A 10 -2.97 10.61 -3.83
CA THR A 10 -4.35 10.19 -3.54
C THR A 10 -4.34 9.12 -2.45
N GLY A 11 -5.33 9.13 -1.56
CA GLY A 11 -5.29 8.32 -0.34
C GLY A 11 -4.21 8.79 0.64
N GLY A 12 -3.89 10.09 0.60
CA GLY A 12 -2.76 10.68 1.31
C GLY A 12 -2.99 10.90 2.80
N ALA A 13 -4.21 10.76 3.31
CA ALA A 13 -4.52 10.77 4.75
C ALA A 13 -4.50 9.37 5.38
N GLY A 14 -4.40 8.31 4.53
CA GLY A 14 -4.28 6.93 4.96
C GLY A 14 -2.87 6.58 5.47
N PHE A 15 -2.65 5.32 5.82
CA PHE A 15 -1.41 4.81 6.42
C PHE A 15 -0.15 5.06 5.54
N ILE A 16 -0.13 4.48 4.32
CA ILE A 16 1.03 4.60 3.42
C ILE A 16 1.13 6.02 2.88
N GLY A 17 -0.01 6.61 2.49
CA GLY A 17 -0.06 7.94 1.89
C GLY A 17 0.44 9.04 2.81
N SER A 18 0.01 9.05 4.07
CA SER A 18 0.46 10.05 5.05
C SER A 18 1.93 9.88 5.43
N SER A 19 2.41 8.64 5.50
CA SER A 19 3.83 8.37 5.74
C SER A 19 4.70 8.87 4.59
N LEU A 20 4.25 8.68 3.34
CA LEU A 20 4.93 9.20 2.16
C LEU A 20 4.88 10.74 2.10
N ALA A 21 3.70 11.33 2.34
CA ALA A 21 3.51 12.77 2.34
C ALA A 21 4.47 13.45 3.34
N ASN A 22 4.47 13.00 4.61
CA ASN A 22 5.34 13.57 5.65
C ASN A 22 6.83 13.42 5.30
N LYS A 23 7.23 12.30 4.69
CA LYS A 23 8.62 12.08 4.25
C LYS A 23 9.06 13.03 3.13
N LEU A 24 8.14 13.38 2.23
CA LEU A 24 8.43 14.24 1.07
C LEU A 24 8.23 15.73 1.36
N LEU A 25 7.42 16.07 2.34
CA LEU A 25 6.97 17.42 2.66
C LEU A 25 8.09 18.44 2.93
N PRO A 26 9.23 18.09 3.57
CA PRO A 26 10.30 19.05 3.84
C PRO A 26 10.91 19.69 2.58
N ASP A 27 10.91 18.98 1.48
CA ASP A 27 11.62 19.39 0.25
C ASP A 27 10.68 19.65 -0.95
N ASN A 28 9.35 19.49 -0.81
CA ASN A 28 8.40 19.47 -1.95
C ASN A 28 7.09 20.17 -1.63
N LYS A 29 6.32 20.50 -2.68
CA LYS A 29 4.90 20.86 -2.57
C LYS A 29 4.05 19.60 -2.68
N ILE A 30 3.19 19.37 -1.72
CA ILE A 30 2.35 18.17 -1.66
C ILE A 30 0.88 18.55 -1.73
N VAL A 31 0.14 17.91 -2.63
CA VAL A 31 -1.32 17.92 -2.67
C VAL A 31 -1.80 16.54 -2.29
N VAL A 32 -2.68 16.46 -1.30
CA VAL A 32 -3.30 15.22 -0.84
C VAL A 32 -4.78 15.26 -1.15
N ILE A 33 -5.32 14.20 -1.76
CA ILE A 33 -6.76 13.95 -1.89
C ILE A 33 -7.09 12.70 -1.08
N ASP A 34 -8.10 12.78 -0.21
CA ASP A 34 -8.58 11.66 0.62
C ASP A 34 -10.03 11.91 1.01
N ASP A 35 -10.87 10.89 0.96
CA ASP A 35 -12.29 10.98 1.38
C ASP A 35 -12.49 10.74 2.89
N LEU A 36 -11.39 10.52 3.61
CA LEU A 36 -11.33 10.26 5.05
C LEU A 36 -12.13 9.03 5.51
N SER A 37 -12.52 8.16 4.57
CA SER A 37 -13.25 6.93 4.90
C SER A 37 -12.44 6.00 5.81
N MET A 38 -11.11 6.01 5.68
CA MET A 38 -10.18 5.17 6.46
C MET A 38 -8.99 5.95 7.00
N GLY A 39 -8.70 7.12 6.43
CA GLY A 39 -7.62 8.01 6.80
C GLY A 39 -8.05 9.13 7.75
N SER A 40 -7.07 9.95 8.15
CA SER A 40 -7.31 11.19 8.90
C SER A 40 -6.25 12.22 8.55
N PHE A 41 -6.63 13.47 8.36
CA PHE A 41 -5.67 14.56 8.17
C PHE A 41 -4.78 14.81 9.39
N SER A 42 -5.14 14.26 10.57
CA SER A 42 -4.25 14.28 11.74
C SER A 42 -3.00 13.40 11.58
N ASN A 43 -2.96 12.53 10.56
CA ASN A 43 -1.76 11.75 10.22
C ASN A 43 -0.71 12.57 9.47
N LEU A 44 -1.08 13.77 8.99
CA LEU A 44 -0.22 14.64 8.17
C LEU A 44 0.38 15.75 9.03
N ASP A 45 1.68 15.98 8.86
CA ASP A 45 2.38 17.08 9.50
C ASP A 45 1.90 18.43 8.93
N ASP A 46 1.84 19.47 9.76
CA ASP A 46 1.42 20.77 9.30
C ASP A 46 2.55 21.49 8.56
N SER A 47 2.23 22.01 7.37
CA SER A 47 3.17 22.76 6.54
C SER A 47 2.43 23.66 5.56
N LYS A 48 3.04 24.80 5.23
CA LYS A 48 2.55 25.69 4.15
C LYS A 48 2.71 25.07 2.75
N SER A 49 3.54 24.03 2.64
CA SER A 49 3.77 23.29 1.39
C SER A 49 2.80 22.11 1.20
N LEU A 50 1.84 21.92 2.12
CA LEU A 50 0.84 20.88 2.08
C LEU A 50 -0.55 21.46 1.81
N THR A 51 -1.19 20.99 0.77
CA THR A 51 -2.62 21.21 0.47
C THR A 51 -3.39 19.94 0.78
N LYS A 52 -4.37 20.03 1.69
CA LYS A 52 -5.25 18.93 2.10
C LYS A 52 -6.60 19.11 1.39
N ILE A 53 -7.03 18.16 0.58
CA ILE A 53 -8.32 18.18 -0.14
C ILE A 53 -9.14 17.00 0.35
N GLU A 54 -10.25 17.28 1.03
CA GLU A 54 -11.24 16.27 1.38
C GLU A 54 -12.14 16.02 0.16
N GLY A 55 -12.13 14.78 -0.34
CA GLY A 55 -12.95 14.38 -1.46
C GLY A 55 -12.56 13.00 -2.02
N SER A 56 -13.49 12.43 -2.78
CA SER A 56 -13.30 11.11 -3.39
C SER A 56 -12.57 11.20 -4.72
N VAL A 57 -11.70 10.23 -5.00
CA VAL A 57 -11.10 10.04 -6.32
C VAL A 57 -12.09 9.57 -7.39
N THR A 58 -13.35 9.29 -7.00
CA THR A 58 -14.45 9.00 -7.93
C THR A 58 -15.15 10.27 -8.40
N ASP A 59 -14.87 11.42 -7.80
CA ASP A 59 -15.38 12.71 -8.25
C ASP A 59 -14.52 13.26 -9.40
N LYS A 60 -15.01 13.05 -10.62
CA LYS A 60 -14.34 13.50 -11.84
C LYS A 60 -14.10 15.01 -11.85
N SER A 61 -15.07 15.79 -11.41
CA SER A 61 -14.97 17.27 -11.40
C SER A 61 -13.91 17.75 -10.42
N LEU A 62 -13.78 17.07 -9.29
CA LEU A 62 -12.72 17.35 -8.33
C LEU A 62 -11.34 17.05 -8.94
N LEU A 63 -11.18 15.88 -9.55
CA LEU A 63 -9.91 15.51 -10.20
C LEU A 63 -9.55 16.50 -11.31
N GLU A 64 -10.47 16.80 -12.23
CA GLU A 64 -10.24 17.76 -13.33
C GLU A 64 -9.75 19.10 -12.77
N ARG A 65 -10.46 19.69 -11.80
CA ARG A 65 -10.06 20.94 -11.15
C ARG A 65 -8.67 20.87 -10.52
N VAL A 66 -8.36 19.80 -9.79
CA VAL A 66 -7.05 19.65 -9.14
C VAL A 66 -5.91 19.57 -10.18
N PHE A 67 -6.14 18.92 -11.29
CA PHE A 67 -5.16 18.84 -12.38
C PHE A 67 -5.07 20.13 -13.22
N GLU A 68 -6.15 20.91 -13.30
CA GLU A 68 -6.13 22.24 -13.94
C GLU A 68 -5.33 23.26 -13.11
N GLU A 69 -5.55 23.25 -11.80
CA GLU A 69 -4.92 24.20 -10.86
C GLU A 69 -3.45 23.88 -10.56
N ASN A 70 -2.98 22.67 -10.87
CA ASN A 70 -1.64 22.23 -10.49
C ASN A 70 -0.91 21.51 -11.64
N ASP A 71 0.40 21.73 -11.71
CA ASP A 71 1.32 20.94 -12.51
C ASP A 71 2.07 19.98 -11.60
N PHE A 72 1.82 18.68 -11.76
CA PHE A 72 2.45 17.66 -10.93
C PHE A 72 3.65 17.03 -11.64
N ASP A 73 4.79 16.96 -10.93
CA ASP A 73 5.97 16.21 -11.35
C ASP A 73 5.80 14.71 -11.09
N TYR A 74 5.19 14.37 -9.94
CA TYR A 74 4.97 12.99 -9.52
C TYR A 74 3.54 12.80 -9.01
N ILE A 75 2.99 11.62 -9.27
CA ILE A 75 1.70 11.20 -8.75
C ILE A 75 1.87 9.85 -8.09
N PHE A 76 1.45 9.73 -6.83
CA PHE A 76 1.32 8.46 -6.14
C PHE A 76 -0.16 8.16 -5.95
N HIS A 77 -0.70 7.25 -6.75
CA HIS A 77 -2.10 6.85 -6.68
C HIS A 77 -2.24 5.69 -5.69
N LEU A 78 -2.53 6.05 -4.44
CA LEU A 78 -2.63 5.12 -3.31
C LEU A 78 -4.07 4.97 -2.80
N ALA A 79 -5.00 5.82 -3.23
CA ALA A 79 -6.41 5.73 -2.88
C ALA A 79 -6.99 4.39 -3.33
N ALA A 80 -7.62 3.68 -2.42
CA ALA A 80 -8.28 2.41 -2.69
C ALA A 80 -9.18 1.99 -1.54
N VAL A 81 -10.24 1.26 -1.83
CA VAL A 81 -10.87 0.36 -0.86
C VAL A 81 -9.96 -0.86 -0.76
N ALA A 82 -9.07 -0.87 0.25
CA ALA A 82 -8.02 -1.89 0.40
C ALA A 82 -8.51 -3.22 1.00
N SER A 83 -9.80 -3.31 1.27
CA SER A 83 -10.45 -4.44 1.92
C SER A 83 -10.92 -5.47 0.91
N VAL A 84 -10.37 -6.67 0.98
CA VAL A 84 -10.87 -7.83 0.20
C VAL A 84 -12.33 -8.13 0.55
N ALA A 85 -12.69 -8.11 1.83
CA ALA A 85 -14.05 -8.44 2.24
C ALA A 85 -15.07 -7.36 1.86
N ASP A 86 -14.70 -6.07 1.89
CA ASP A 86 -15.55 -5.00 1.34
C ASP A 86 -15.79 -5.20 -0.15
N SER A 87 -14.77 -5.60 -0.89
CA SER A 87 -14.91 -5.86 -2.33
C SER A 87 -15.87 -7.00 -2.64
N VAL A 88 -15.98 -7.97 -1.73
CA VAL A 88 -16.96 -9.06 -1.84
C VAL A 88 -18.37 -8.58 -1.45
N ALA A 89 -18.46 -7.76 -0.40
CA ALA A 89 -19.75 -7.25 0.09
C ALA A 89 -20.33 -6.13 -0.81
N ARG A 90 -19.46 -5.29 -1.39
CA ARG A 90 -19.83 -4.11 -2.19
C ARG A 90 -18.95 -4.01 -3.44
N PRO A 91 -19.04 -4.99 -4.37
CA PRO A 91 -18.11 -5.08 -5.51
C PRO A 91 -18.19 -3.86 -6.44
N TYR A 92 -19.37 -3.29 -6.66
CA TYR A 92 -19.55 -2.17 -7.58
C TYR A 92 -18.91 -0.88 -7.03
N GLU A 93 -19.18 -0.52 -5.77
CA GLU A 93 -18.60 0.66 -5.15
C GLU A 93 -17.06 0.53 -5.02
N THR A 94 -16.59 -0.69 -4.73
CA THR A 94 -15.15 -0.98 -4.71
C THR A 94 -14.52 -0.78 -6.08
N HIS A 95 -15.18 -1.25 -7.14
CA HIS A 95 -14.73 -1.09 -8.52
C HIS A 95 -14.59 0.39 -8.90
N GLN A 96 -15.58 1.22 -8.56
CA GLN A 96 -15.53 2.66 -8.84
C GLN A 96 -14.29 3.32 -8.22
N VAL A 97 -13.97 2.98 -6.96
CA VAL A 97 -12.79 3.54 -6.27
C VAL A 97 -11.50 2.93 -6.81
N ASN A 98 -11.44 1.61 -7.02
CA ASN A 98 -10.18 0.92 -7.31
C ASN A 98 -9.81 0.92 -8.80
N PHE A 99 -10.80 0.96 -9.70
CA PHE A 99 -10.56 0.90 -11.14
C PHE A 99 -10.97 2.19 -11.86
N ASP A 100 -12.22 2.65 -11.72
CA ASP A 100 -12.71 3.81 -12.47
C ASP A 100 -11.91 5.07 -12.14
N SER A 101 -11.52 5.27 -10.88
CA SER A 101 -10.68 6.39 -10.47
C SER A 101 -9.30 6.37 -11.16
N THR A 102 -8.71 5.17 -11.29
CA THR A 102 -7.45 5.01 -12.02
C THR A 102 -7.62 5.37 -13.49
N MET A 103 -8.73 4.94 -14.11
CA MET A 103 -9.02 5.28 -15.48
C MET A 103 -9.20 6.79 -15.68
N MET A 104 -9.91 7.47 -14.77
CA MET A 104 -10.07 8.93 -14.82
C MET A 104 -8.72 9.65 -14.74
N ILE A 105 -7.85 9.26 -13.83
CA ILE A 105 -6.50 9.85 -13.71
C ILE A 105 -5.69 9.61 -15.00
N LEU A 106 -5.71 8.39 -15.53
CA LEU A 106 -4.98 8.06 -16.76
C LEU A 106 -5.48 8.85 -17.96
N GLU A 107 -6.81 9.03 -18.11
CA GLU A 107 -7.39 9.84 -19.18
C GLU A 107 -7.02 11.32 -19.03
N ILE A 108 -7.12 11.89 -17.83
CA ILE A 108 -6.66 13.26 -17.57
C ILE A 108 -5.19 13.42 -17.98
N LEU A 109 -4.34 12.47 -17.63
CA LEU A 109 -2.90 12.51 -17.98
C LEU A 109 -2.65 12.34 -19.48
N ARG A 110 -3.46 11.52 -20.17
CA ARG A 110 -3.38 11.35 -21.63
C ARG A 110 -3.77 12.62 -22.37
N GLU A 111 -4.78 13.33 -21.88
CA GLU A 111 -5.29 14.57 -22.49
C GLU A 111 -4.42 15.77 -22.12
N ASN A 112 -3.96 15.84 -20.88
CA ASN A 112 -3.04 16.88 -20.40
C ASN A 112 -1.62 16.57 -20.85
N LYS A 113 -1.11 17.31 -21.84
CA LYS A 113 0.28 17.19 -22.30
C LYS A 113 1.32 17.80 -21.33
N LYS A 114 0.98 17.91 -20.04
CA LYS A 114 1.89 18.41 -19.00
C LYS A 114 3.01 17.39 -18.71
N LEU A 115 4.19 17.87 -18.39
CA LEU A 115 5.38 17.03 -18.18
C LEU A 115 5.34 16.33 -16.82
N LEU A 116 4.64 15.20 -16.76
CA LEU A 116 4.71 14.29 -15.61
C LEU A 116 6.02 13.48 -15.67
N LYS A 117 6.75 13.39 -14.56
CA LYS A 117 7.94 12.52 -14.44
C LYS A 117 7.56 11.07 -14.16
N ARG A 118 6.61 10.84 -13.26
CA ARG A 118 6.12 9.49 -12.96
C ARG A 118 4.77 9.47 -12.26
N LEU A 119 3.90 8.56 -12.73
CA LEU A 119 2.77 8.03 -11.99
C LEU A 119 3.18 6.69 -11.36
N VAL A 120 3.08 6.55 -10.04
CA VAL A 120 3.26 5.27 -9.34
C VAL A 120 1.90 4.78 -8.84
N PHE A 121 1.44 3.66 -9.40
CA PHE A 121 0.19 3.02 -9.01
C PHE A 121 0.40 1.96 -7.95
N SER A 122 -0.44 1.95 -6.90
CA SER A 122 -0.44 0.92 -5.87
C SER A 122 -1.30 -0.29 -6.27
N SER A 123 -0.67 -1.32 -6.80
CA SER A 123 -1.25 -2.66 -6.95
C SER A 123 -1.04 -3.49 -5.67
N SER A 124 -1.33 -4.78 -5.71
CA SER A 124 -1.34 -5.65 -4.55
C SER A 124 -0.83 -7.06 -4.87
N ALA A 125 -0.21 -7.73 -3.92
CA ALA A 125 0.11 -9.16 -4.00
C ALA A 125 -1.14 -10.05 -4.14
N ALA A 126 -2.33 -9.53 -3.81
CA ALA A 126 -3.60 -10.24 -4.00
C ALA A 126 -3.86 -10.63 -5.47
N VAL A 127 -3.24 -9.96 -6.44
CA VAL A 127 -3.36 -10.28 -7.87
C VAL A 127 -2.87 -11.70 -8.20
N TYR A 128 -1.95 -12.24 -7.41
CA TYR A 128 -1.43 -13.60 -7.60
C TYR A 128 -2.45 -14.67 -7.19
N GLY A 129 -3.37 -14.36 -6.27
CA GLY A 129 -4.37 -15.29 -5.79
C GLY A 129 -3.77 -16.61 -5.29
N ASP A 130 -4.27 -17.73 -5.80
CA ASP A 130 -3.86 -19.09 -5.45
C ASP A 130 -2.76 -19.67 -6.37
N GLU A 131 -2.08 -18.86 -7.15
CA GLU A 131 -0.95 -19.27 -7.97
C GLU A 131 0.07 -20.02 -7.10
N PRO A 132 0.50 -21.26 -7.44
CA PRO A 132 1.21 -22.13 -6.49
C PRO A 132 2.70 -21.86 -6.37
N THR A 133 3.34 -21.19 -7.37
CA THR A 133 4.80 -21.03 -7.35
C THR A 133 5.28 -20.00 -6.34
N LEU A 134 6.42 -20.25 -5.72
CA LEU A 134 7.03 -19.39 -4.70
C LEU A 134 8.54 -19.30 -4.89
N PRO A 135 9.16 -18.16 -4.57
CA PRO A 135 8.52 -16.89 -4.24
C PRO A 135 7.80 -16.28 -5.45
N LYS A 136 6.79 -15.43 -5.21
CA LYS A 136 6.06 -14.74 -6.28
C LYS A 136 6.98 -13.80 -7.04
N GLN A 137 7.07 -13.96 -8.33
CA GLN A 137 7.79 -13.08 -9.25
C GLN A 137 6.78 -12.21 -9.99
N GLU A 138 7.23 -11.08 -10.52
CA GLU A 138 6.35 -10.18 -11.28
C GLU A 138 5.77 -10.85 -12.53
N GLU A 139 6.48 -11.84 -13.07
CA GLU A 139 6.11 -12.67 -14.21
C GLU A 139 5.25 -13.88 -13.84
N SER A 140 5.03 -14.17 -12.53
CA SER A 140 4.14 -15.23 -12.07
C SER A 140 2.73 -15.05 -12.64
N ILE A 141 2.04 -16.16 -12.91
CA ILE A 141 0.68 -16.13 -13.47
C ILE A 141 -0.26 -15.37 -12.52
N ILE A 142 -1.02 -14.46 -13.07
CA ILE A 142 -2.02 -13.68 -12.34
C ILE A 142 -3.32 -14.48 -12.26
N ARG A 143 -3.79 -14.74 -11.03
CA ARG A 143 -4.99 -15.54 -10.74
C ARG A 143 -5.84 -14.87 -9.66
N PRO A 144 -6.41 -13.68 -9.90
CA PRO A 144 -7.15 -12.93 -8.90
C PRO A 144 -8.42 -13.69 -8.47
N LEU A 145 -8.63 -13.81 -7.15
CA LEU A 145 -9.75 -14.57 -6.58
C LEU A 145 -10.88 -13.69 -6.04
N THR A 146 -10.70 -12.36 -6.05
CA THR A 146 -11.65 -11.42 -5.44
C THR A 146 -11.83 -10.19 -6.32
N PRO A 147 -12.97 -9.48 -6.23
CA PRO A 147 -13.17 -8.22 -6.96
C PRO A 147 -12.02 -7.22 -6.74
N TYR A 148 -11.56 -7.06 -5.48
CA TYR A 148 -10.39 -6.23 -5.17
C TYR A 148 -9.14 -6.61 -5.99
N ALA A 149 -8.83 -7.90 -6.05
CA ALA A 149 -7.65 -8.37 -6.78
C ALA A 149 -7.79 -8.19 -8.31
N VAL A 150 -9.00 -8.38 -8.84
CA VAL A 150 -9.31 -8.11 -10.25
C VAL A 150 -9.12 -6.63 -10.56
N ASP A 151 -9.69 -5.73 -9.75
CA ASP A 151 -9.59 -4.29 -9.95
C ASP A 151 -8.14 -3.80 -9.85
N LYS A 152 -7.37 -4.29 -8.87
CA LYS A 152 -5.96 -3.94 -8.74
C LYS A 152 -5.13 -4.39 -9.94
N PHE A 153 -5.38 -5.59 -10.45
CA PHE A 153 -4.70 -6.07 -11.66
C PHE A 153 -5.13 -5.31 -12.91
N ALA A 154 -6.42 -5.06 -13.09
CA ALA A 154 -6.94 -4.30 -14.22
C ALA A 154 -6.34 -2.89 -14.27
N SER A 155 -6.33 -2.17 -13.15
CA SER A 155 -5.74 -0.84 -13.02
C SER A 155 -4.22 -0.84 -13.27
N GLU A 156 -3.50 -1.82 -12.70
CA GLU A 156 -2.08 -2.05 -12.97
C GLU A 156 -1.83 -2.21 -14.47
N LYS A 157 -2.61 -3.08 -15.11
CA LYS A 157 -2.44 -3.36 -16.53
C LYS A 157 -2.76 -2.15 -17.39
N MET A 158 -3.81 -1.39 -17.05
CA MET A 158 -4.15 -0.15 -17.76
C MET A 158 -3.05 0.90 -17.61
N ALA A 159 -2.48 1.08 -16.44
CA ALA A 159 -1.35 2.00 -16.26
C ALA A 159 -0.16 1.64 -17.18
N MET A 160 0.16 0.35 -17.33
CA MET A 160 1.23 -0.11 -18.24
C MET A 160 0.84 0.10 -19.72
N VAL A 161 -0.40 -0.18 -20.09
CA VAL A 161 -0.91 0.07 -21.46
C VAL A 161 -0.86 1.56 -21.81
N TYR A 162 -1.23 2.45 -20.86
CA TYR A 162 -1.16 3.89 -21.08
C TYR A 162 0.29 4.40 -21.19
N ASN A 163 1.22 3.78 -20.47
CA ASN A 163 2.64 4.06 -20.68
C ASN A 163 3.10 3.71 -22.10
N ASP A 164 2.72 2.54 -22.59
CA ASP A 164 3.19 2.04 -23.87
C ASP A 164 2.54 2.79 -25.06
N LEU A 165 1.23 2.99 -25.00
CA LEU A 165 0.47 3.56 -26.11
C LEU A 165 0.43 5.09 -26.10
N TYR A 166 0.21 5.69 -24.92
CA TYR A 166 -0.05 7.13 -24.80
C TYR A 166 1.10 7.91 -24.17
N LYS A 167 2.19 7.22 -23.80
CA LYS A 167 3.38 7.83 -23.17
C LYS A 167 3.10 8.50 -21.83
N VAL A 168 2.07 8.04 -21.12
CA VAL A 168 1.86 8.40 -19.71
C VAL A 168 2.91 7.68 -18.87
N PRO A 169 3.88 8.36 -18.25
CA PRO A 169 5.02 7.70 -17.61
C PRO A 169 4.57 7.01 -16.31
N ALA A 170 4.21 5.75 -16.39
CA ALA A 170 3.66 4.98 -15.28
C ALA A 170 4.57 3.83 -14.84
N SER A 171 4.50 3.49 -13.57
CA SER A 171 5.04 2.29 -12.94
C SER A 171 4.05 1.78 -11.90
N ALA A 172 4.12 0.52 -11.50
CA ALA A 172 3.24 -0.03 -10.48
C ALA A 172 4.00 -0.83 -9.42
N THR A 173 3.38 -0.93 -8.23
CA THR A 173 3.89 -1.71 -7.11
C THR A 173 2.88 -2.76 -6.70
N ARG A 174 3.30 -4.01 -6.48
CA ARG A 174 2.50 -5.04 -5.82
C ARG A 174 2.94 -5.13 -4.37
N PHE A 175 2.22 -4.43 -3.50
CA PHE A 175 2.52 -4.46 -2.07
C PHE A 175 2.19 -5.82 -1.47
N PHE A 176 3.14 -6.37 -0.71
CA PHE A 176 2.91 -7.47 0.21
C PHE A 176 2.38 -6.92 1.54
N ASN A 177 2.53 -7.61 2.65
CA ASN A 177 1.89 -7.21 3.90
C ASN A 177 2.62 -6.03 4.57
N VAL A 178 2.23 -4.81 4.23
CA VAL A 178 2.81 -3.59 4.82
C VAL A 178 2.33 -3.42 6.25
N TYR A 179 3.25 -3.05 7.16
CA TYR A 179 2.93 -2.74 8.54
C TYR A 179 3.75 -1.56 9.07
N GLY A 180 3.27 -0.93 10.14
CA GLY A 180 3.96 0.16 10.83
C GLY A 180 3.04 1.19 11.48
N PRO A 181 3.61 2.27 12.01
CA PRO A 181 2.90 3.38 12.64
C PRO A 181 1.79 3.97 11.77
N LYS A 182 0.70 4.44 12.40
CA LYS A 182 -0.50 5.02 11.76
C LYS A 182 -1.40 4.02 11.01
N GLN A 183 -1.09 2.73 11.02
CA GLN A 183 -2.01 1.72 10.49
C GLN A 183 -3.22 1.60 11.41
N ASN A 184 -4.44 1.82 10.85
CA ASN A 184 -5.67 1.81 11.64
C ASN A 184 -6.05 0.39 12.09
N PRO A 185 -5.97 0.04 13.40
CA PRO A 185 -6.28 -1.31 13.88
C PRO A 185 -7.79 -1.60 13.92
N ASN A 186 -8.63 -0.56 13.89
CA ASN A 186 -10.09 -0.68 14.00
C ASN A 186 -10.75 -0.98 12.66
N SER A 187 -10.01 -0.93 11.57
CA SER A 187 -10.52 -1.43 10.30
C SER A 187 -10.77 -2.93 10.40
N PRO A 188 -11.93 -3.44 10.01
CA PRO A 188 -12.19 -4.88 9.97
C PRO A 188 -11.23 -5.63 9.04
N TYR A 189 -10.41 -4.88 8.30
CA TYR A 189 -9.47 -5.36 7.28
C TYR A 189 -8.03 -4.97 7.57
N SER A 190 -7.77 -4.53 8.79
CA SER A 190 -6.42 -4.19 9.25
C SER A 190 -5.48 -5.37 9.09
N GLY A 191 -4.24 -5.09 8.74
CA GLY A 191 -3.21 -6.12 8.67
C GLY A 191 -3.05 -6.83 10.02
N PHE A 192 -2.71 -8.11 9.99
CA PHE A 192 -2.61 -8.93 11.21
C PHE A 192 -1.78 -8.27 12.31
N ILE A 193 -0.65 -7.62 11.95
CA ILE A 193 0.23 -6.99 12.94
C ILE A 193 -0.46 -5.84 13.68
N SER A 194 -1.24 -4.99 13.00
CA SER A 194 -1.96 -3.90 13.66
C SER A 194 -3.04 -4.41 14.62
N ILE A 195 -3.72 -5.49 14.25
CA ILE A 195 -4.68 -6.16 15.14
C ILE A 195 -3.95 -6.76 16.36
N LEU A 196 -2.83 -7.45 16.15
CA LEU A 196 -2.02 -8.03 17.22
C LEU A 196 -1.57 -6.95 18.22
N VAL A 197 -1.08 -5.82 17.73
CA VAL A 197 -0.63 -4.69 18.54
C VAL A 197 -1.79 -4.07 19.32
N ASP A 198 -2.96 -3.87 18.69
CA ASP A 198 -4.17 -3.40 19.37
C ASP A 198 -4.60 -4.36 20.49
N ARG A 199 -4.59 -5.68 20.24
CA ARG A 199 -4.95 -6.68 21.26
C ARG A 199 -3.99 -6.66 22.44
N LEU A 200 -2.69 -6.54 22.18
CA LEU A 200 -1.66 -6.41 23.23
C LEU A 200 -1.81 -5.11 24.03
N LYS A 201 -2.14 -4.00 23.36
CA LYS A 201 -2.34 -2.70 24.00
C LYS A 201 -3.56 -2.68 24.91
N ASN A 202 -4.68 -3.23 24.41
CA ASN A 202 -5.97 -3.21 25.08
C ASN A 202 -6.25 -4.48 25.91
N GLN A 203 -5.30 -5.42 26.01
CA GLN A 203 -5.43 -6.69 26.74
C GLN A 203 -6.69 -7.49 26.33
N LYS A 204 -6.98 -7.51 25.02
CA LYS A 204 -8.11 -8.23 24.43
C LYS A 204 -7.65 -9.56 23.82
N PRO A 205 -8.48 -10.62 23.83
CA PRO A 205 -8.12 -11.87 23.19
C PRO A 205 -7.90 -11.71 21.68
N LEU A 206 -6.96 -12.50 21.14
CA LEU A 206 -6.66 -12.57 19.73
C LEU A 206 -7.21 -13.86 19.13
N LYS A 207 -8.04 -13.73 18.09
CA LYS A 207 -8.53 -14.88 17.32
C LYS A 207 -7.61 -15.17 16.14
N ILE A 208 -7.15 -16.44 16.05
CA ILE A 208 -6.37 -16.96 14.95
C ILE A 208 -7.23 -17.95 14.16
N PHE A 209 -7.40 -17.68 12.87
CA PHE A 209 -8.10 -18.60 11.97
C PHE A 209 -7.09 -19.65 11.48
N GLY A 210 -7.34 -20.93 11.74
CA GLY A 210 -6.41 -22.01 11.51
C GLY A 210 -5.42 -22.22 12.64
N ASP A 211 -4.25 -22.76 12.33
CA ASP A 211 -3.19 -23.13 13.29
C ASP A 211 -2.11 -22.04 13.51
N GLY A 212 -2.23 -20.91 12.83
CA GLY A 212 -1.26 -19.83 12.89
C GLY A 212 0.01 -20.04 12.06
N GLU A 213 0.10 -21.17 11.32
CA GLU A 213 1.25 -21.49 10.45
C GLU A 213 1.13 -20.87 9.04
N GLN A 214 0.01 -20.20 8.74
CA GLN A 214 -0.08 -19.41 7.52
C GLN A 214 0.98 -18.30 7.56
N ALA A 215 1.73 -18.19 6.46
CA ALA A 215 2.87 -17.29 6.40
C ALA A 215 2.72 -16.23 5.31
N ARG A 216 3.24 -15.05 5.63
CA ARG A 216 3.23 -13.88 4.74
C ARG A 216 4.63 -13.26 4.70
N ASP A 217 4.81 -12.41 3.71
CA ASP A 217 5.95 -11.49 3.60
C ASP A 217 5.51 -10.14 4.19
N PHE A 218 6.05 -9.80 5.35
CA PHE A 218 5.75 -8.54 6.04
C PHE A 218 6.86 -7.53 5.77
N VAL A 219 6.47 -6.33 5.31
CA VAL A 219 7.38 -5.25 4.99
C VAL A 219 7.06 -4.01 5.83
N TYR A 220 8.10 -3.46 6.48
CA TYR A 220 7.95 -2.25 7.29
C TYR A 220 7.75 -1.02 6.41
N ILE A 221 6.95 -0.07 6.89
CA ILE A 221 6.55 1.12 6.12
C ILE A 221 7.73 1.88 5.52
N ASP A 222 8.83 2.07 6.24
CA ASP A 222 9.98 2.82 5.73
C ASP A 222 10.66 2.16 4.53
N ASP A 223 10.66 0.82 4.45
CA ASP A 223 11.14 0.09 3.29
C ASP A 223 10.17 0.23 2.11
N VAL A 224 8.87 0.29 2.37
CA VAL A 224 7.86 0.62 1.33
C VAL A 224 8.08 2.02 0.77
N LEU A 225 8.35 3.01 1.63
CA LEU A 225 8.66 4.37 1.20
C LEU A 225 9.96 4.42 0.37
N GLN A 226 10.99 3.63 0.76
CA GLN A 226 12.20 3.49 -0.04
C GLN A 226 11.87 2.95 -1.44
N ALA A 227 11.06 1.88 -1.53
CA ALA A 227 10.66 1.28 -2.80
C ALA A 227 9.89 2.26 -3.68
N LEU A 228 8.89 2.96 -3.12
CA LEU A 228 8.12 3.97 -3.86
C LEU A 228 9.00 5.07 -4.45
N LEU A 229 9.96 5.59 -3.67
CA LEU A 229 10.87 6.64 -4.13
C LEU A 229 11.83 6.14 -5.21
N LEU A 230 12.38 4.93 -5.08
CA LEU A 230 13.23 4.31 -6.10
C LEU A 230 12.46 4.11 -7.41
N ILE A 231 11.24 3.56 -7.34
CA ILE A 231 10.38 3.34 -8.50
C ILE A 231 9.99 4.66 -9.15
N ALA A 232 9.71 5.71 -8.37
CA ALA A 232 9.37 7.02 -8.91
C ALA A 232 10.54 7.68 -9.65
N THR A 233 11.79 7.43 -9.25
CA THR A 233 12.96 8.18 -9.75
C THR A 233 13.90 7.40 -10.68
N SER A 234 13.74 6.07 -10.76
CA SER A 234 14.58 5.24 -11.65
C SER A 234 14.03 5.23 -13.08
N ASP A 235 14.87 5.50 -14.06
CA ASP A 235 14.48 5.36 -15.47
C ASP A 235 14.17 3.90 -15.83
N GLN A 236 14.84 2.94 -15.18
CA GLN A 236 14.61 1.51 -15.40
C GLN A 236 13.22 1.03 -14.91
N SER A 237 12.52 1.84 -14.13
CA SER A 237 11.19 1.49 -13.64
C SER A 237 10.05 1.92 -14.55
N LEU A 238 10.32 2.71 -15.58
CA LEU A 238 9.30 3.17 -16.52
C LEU A 238 8.63 1.99 -17.22
N GLY A 239 7.30 1.94 -17.18
CA GLY A 239 6.52 0.86 -17.75
C GLY A 239 6.69 -0.49 -17.03
N GLN A 240 7.16 -0.49 -15.77
CA GLN A 240 7.45 -1.72 -15.03
C GLN A 240 6.60 -1.86 -13.78
N VAL A 241 6.38 -3.13 -13.40
CA VAL A 241 5.72 -3.53 -12.16
C VAL A 241 6.77 -4.13 -11.22
N TYR A 242 6.65 -3.89 -9.92
CA TYR A 242 7.58 -4.39 -8.90
C TYR A 242 6.85 -4.97 -7.70
N ASN A 243 7.30 -6.12 -7.24
CA ASN A 243 6.95 -6.63 -5.92
C ASN A 243 7.63 -5.81 -4.83
N VAL A 244 6.88 -5.37 -3.83
CA VAL A 244 7.39 -4.65 -2.67
C VAL A 244 7.15 -5.47 -1.42
N GLY A 245 8.20 -6.08 -0.92
CA GLY A 245 8.25 -6.96 0.24
C GLY A 245 9.69 -7.11 0.73
N THR A 246 9.95 -8.14 1.51
CA THR A 246 11.28 -8.48 2.04
C THR A 246 11.84 -9.77 1.44
N GLY A 247 10.98 -10.62 0.91
CA GLY A 247 11.32 -11.99 0.48
C GLY A 247 11.44 -12.98 1.66
N ILE A 248 11.02 -12.58 2.86
CA ILE A 248 11.15 -13.38 4.09
C ILE A 248 9.79 -13.96 4.48
N LYS A 249 9.78 -15.27 4.71
CA LYS A 249 8.64 -16.00 5.25
C LYS A 249 8.50 -15.73 6.74
N THR A 250 7.30 -15.29 7.17
CA THR A 250 6.97 -15.12 8.59
C THR A 250 5.59 -15.70 8.88
N THR A 251 5.46 -16.57 9.88
CA THR A 251 4.17 -17.13 10.31
C THR A 251 3.45 -16.17 11.27
N LEU A 252 2.15 -16.35 11.44
CA LEU A 252 1.42 -15.58 12.45
C LEU A 252 1.91 -15.92 13.87
N ASN A 253 2.28 -17.17 14.11
CA ASN A 253 2.84 -17.60 15.39
C ASN A 253 4.19 -16.91 15.69
N ASP A 254 5.08 -16.77 14.69
CA ASP A 254 6.35 -16.03 14.84
C ASP A 254 6.09 -14.58 15.27
N LEU A 255 5.12 -13.91 14.66
CA LEU A 255 4.73 -12.53 14.98
C LEU A 255 4.22 -12.39 16.41
N ILE A 256 3.37 -13.32 16.84
CA ILE A 256 2.80 -13.33 18.19
C ILE A 256 3.92 -13.51 19.22
N HIS A 257 4.78 -14.49 19.03
CA HIS A 257 5.90 -14.75 19.92
C HIS A 257 6.84 -13.57 20.02
N LEU A 258 7.16 -12.94 18.89
CA LEU A 258 8.02 -11.75 18.85
C LEU A 258 7.40 -10.57 19.60
N ALA A 259 6.11 -10.27 19.35
CA ALA A 259 5.43 -9.15 19.99
C ALA A 259 5.29 -9.36 21.52
N GLN A 260 4.93 -10.56 21.96
CA GLN A 260 4.85 -10.89 23.38
C GLN A 260 6.21 -10.77 24.09
N ARG A 261 7.28 -11.23 23.43
CA ARG A 261 8.66 -11.13 23.95
C ARG A 261 9.10 -9.68 24.09
N ASN A 262 8.89 -8.85 23.08
CA ASN A 262 9.33 -7.45 23.09
C ASN A 262 8.62 -6.62 24.16
N LEU A 263 7.35 -6.91 24.44
CA LEU A 263 6.57 -6.18 25.45
C LEU A 263 6.59 -6.85 26.83
N ASN A 264 7.17 -8.03 26.96
CA ASN A 264 7.04 -8.88 28.16
C ASN A 264 5.55 -9.04 28.60
N LYS A 265 4.66 -9.19 27.61
CA LYS A 265 3.20 -9.34 27.81
C LYS A 265 2.74 -10.69 27.26
N LYS A 266 1.79 -11.31 27.93
CA LYS A 266 1.06 -12.48 27.42
C LYS A 266 -0.25 -12.02 26.76
N LEU A 267 -0.63 -12.72 25.71
CA LEU A 267 -1.87 -12.52 24.99
C LEU A 267 -2.69 -13.80 25.08
N ASP A 268 -3.97 -13.67 25.36
CA ASP A 268 -4.90 -14.79 25.26
C ASP A 268 -5.23 -15.05 23.79
N ILE A 269 -4.99 -16.29 23.33
CA ILE A 269 -5.09 -16.67 21.91
C ILE A 269 -6.12 -17.77 21.75
N GLU A 270 -7.10 -17.50 20.92
CA GLU A 270 -8.16 -18.45 20.53
C GLU A 270 -7.92 -18.91 19.09
N TYR A 271 -7.59 -20.18 18.89
CA TYR A 271 -7.50 -20.78 17.56
C TYR A 271 -8.88 -21.28 17.15
N VAL A 272 -9.37 -20.79 15.99
CA VAL A 272 -10.69 -21.13 15.45
C VAL A 272 -10.56 -21.78 14.07
N ALA A 273 -11.65 -22.31 13.52
CA ALA A 273 -11.63 -22.95 12.21
C ALA A 273 -11.00 -22.06 11.12
N PRO A 274 -10.21 -22.62 10.20
CA PRO A 274 -9.60 -21.86 9.11
C PRO A 274 -10.68 -21.23 8.21
N ARG A 275 -10.35 -20.08 7.63
CA ARG A 275 -11.20 -19.44 6.61
C ARG A 275 -11.10 -20.19 5.29
N GLU A 276 -12.23 -20.42 4.64
CA GLU A 276 -12.25 -20.96 3.30
C GLU A 276 -11.52 -20.02 2.32
N GLY A 277 -10.65 -20.56 1.48
CA GLY A 277 -9.88 -19.79 0.52
C GLY A 277 -8.69 -19.02 1.09
N ASP A 278 -8.34 -19.20 2.39
CA ASP A 278 -7.15 -18.53 2.94
C ASP A 278 -5.86 -19.08 2.31
N ILE A 279 -5.04 -18.17 1.80
CA ILE A 279 -3.75 -18.50 1.16
C ILE A 279 -2.76 -18.88 2.25
N LYS A 280 -2.28 -20.12 2.27
CA LYS A 280 -1.33 -20.59 3.29
C LYS A 280 0.02 -19.88 3.25
N LEU A 281 0.49 -19.52 2.04
CA LEU A 281 1.84 -19.00 1.86
C LEU A 281 1.88 -17.93 0.76
N SER A 282 2.35 -16.72 1.12
CA SER A 282 2.53 -15.63 0.17
C SER A 282 3.85 -14.90 0.47
N ILE A 283 4.85 -15.09 -0.40
CA ILE A 283 6.22 -14.55 -0.26
C ILE A 283 6.65 -13.94 -1.58
N SER A 284 7.23 -12.75 -1.52
CA SER A 284 7.73 -12.03 -2.70
C SER A 284 9.12 -12.49 -3.14
N SER A 285 9.37 -12.45 -4.44
CA SER A 285 10.72 -12.24 -4.97
C SER A 285 10.92 -10.73 -5.11
N ILE A 286 11.95 -10.20 -4.50
CA ILE A 286 12.33 -8.78 -4.60
C ILE A 286 13.53 -8.57 -5.54
N GLN A 287 13.89 -9.57 -6.32
CA GLN A 287 15.10 -9.54 -7.14
C GLN A 287 15.05 -8.45 -8.22
N LYS A 288 13.86 -8.20 -8.81
CA LYS A 288 13.66 -7.14 -9.79
C LYS A 288 13.85 -5.76 -9.15
N LEU A 289 13.28 -5.53 -7.97
CA LEU A 289 13.38 -4.27 -7.24
C LEU A 289 14.82 -4.01 -6.74
N LYS A 290 15.55 -5.06 -6.34
CA LYS A 290 16.98 -4.96 -5.98
C LYS A 290 17.85 -4.43 -7.12
N LYS A 291 17.52 -4.74 -8.37
CA LYS A 291 18.30 -4.25 -9.54
C LYS A 291 18.29 -2.73 -9.68
N ILE A 292 17.27 -2.06 -9.15
CA ILE A 292 17.19 -0.59 -9.12
C ILE A 292 17.61 0.02 -7.77
N GLY A 293 18.26 -0.76 -6.90
CA GLY A 293 18.88 -0.28 -5.67
C GLY A 293 18.08 -0.50 -4.38
N TYR A 294 16.97 -1.26 -4.42
CA TYR A 294 16.20 -1.57 -3.21
C TYR A 294 16.97 -2.51 -2.29
N SER A 295 17.04 -2.11 -1.03
CA SER A 295 17.60 -2.95 0.04
C SER A 295 16.77 -2.71 1.30
N PRO A 296 15.90 -3.65 1.69
CA PRO A 296 15.13 -3.49 2.92
C PRO A 296 16.07 -3.36 4.11
N LYS A 297 15.83 -2.36 4.94
CA LYS A 297 16.65 -2.01 6.10
C LYS A 297 16.12 -2.63 7.37
N TYR A 298 14.82 -2.94 7.38
CA TYR A 298 14.16 -3.48 8.55
C TYR A 298 13.94 -4.98 8.38
N ASN A 299 14.47 -5.76 9.29
CA ASN A 299 14.00 -7.12 9.52
C ASN A 299 12.74 -7.07 10.41
N LEU A 300 12.09 -8.22 10.60
CA LEU A 300 10.89 -8.28 11.41
C LEU A 300 11.09 -7.78 12.84
N GLU A 301 12.23 -8.11 13.46
CA GLU A 301 12.53 -7.74 14.85
C GLU A 301 12.70 -6.22 15.00
N SER A 302 13.49 -5.58 14.14
CA SER A 302 13.70 -4.13 14.17
C SER A 302 12.44 -3.35 13.80
N GLY A 303 11.71 -3.77 12.75
CA GLY A 303 10.47 -3.10 12.36
C GLY A 303 9.35 -3.26 13.40
N MET A 304 9.23 -4.43 14.02
CA MET A 304 8.27 -4.65 15.11
C MET A 304 8.62 -3.80 16.34
N LYS A 305 9.91 -3.70 16.69
CA LYS A 305 10.34 -2.84 17.79
C LYS A 305 9.94 -1.38 17.56
N GLU A 306 10.29 -0.80 16.40
CA GLU A 306 9.90 0.57 16.05
C GLU A 306 8.38 0.79 16.12
N TYR A 307 7.61 -0.18 15.63
CA TYR A 307 6.16 -0.07 15.67
C TYR A 307 5.60 -0.14 17.10
N LEU A 308 6.11 -1.06 17.93
CA LEU A 308 5.72 -1.17 19.33
C LEU A 308 6.14 0.07 20.15
N ASP A 309 7.35 0.59 19.93
CA ASP A 309 7.81 1.81 20.55
C ASP A 309 6.89 3.00 20.22
N TYR A 310 6.47 3.12 18.97
CA TYR A 310 5.49 4.15 18.58
C TYR A 310 4.13 3.99 19.27
N GLU A 311 3.61 2.77 19.43
CA GLU A 311 2.26 2.52 19.95
C GLU A 311 2.18 2.55 21.49
N PHE A 312 3.26 2.23 22.17
CA PHE A 312 3.26 2.06 23.63
C PHE A 312 4.00 3.17 24.39
N HIS A 313 4.83 4.00 23.71
CA HIS A 313 5.63 5.04 24.36
C HIS A 313 5.30 6.45 23.86
N LYS A 314 4.18 6.60 23.17
CA LYS A 314 3.59 7.91 22.83
C LYS A 314 2.73 8.47 23.94
#